data_44c4a2a2fb3aaf80520be62aab57c24b
#
_entry.id   44c4a2a2fb3aaf80520be62aab57c24b
#
_cell.length_a   1.000
_cell.length_b   1.000
_cell.length_c   1.000
_cell.angle_alpha   90.00
_cell.angle_beta   90.00
_cell.angle_gamma   90.00
#
_symmetry.space_group_name_H-M   'P 1'
#
loop_
_entity.id
_entity.type
_entity.pdbx_description
1 polymer ?
#
loop_
_entity_poly.entity_id
_entity_poly.type
_entity_poly.pdbx_seq_one_letter_code
_entity_poly.pdbx_strand_id
1 'polypeptide(L)'
;MKAIILDVDGTLWDTTQVVADAWMHAASELQIPLQLPITADRLKQEFGKPMDEIAASLFPELSESQRTLVMETCCDYEEFYLENTTECLLFPQVKETILSLSQKHPVCIVSNCQTGYIELFLQKSGLTDAITDFECFGNTGLSKGENIRLLMERCQITDVLYVGDTQ
;
A
#
# COMPACT_ATOMS: atom_id res chain seq x y z
N MET A 1 -10.74 -3.01 -23.99
CA MET A 1 -9.91 -4.18 -23.62
C MET A 1 -10.18 -4.49 -22.16
N LYS A 2 -10.39 -5.74 -21.80
CA LYS A 2 -10.67 -6.14 -20.41
C LYS A 2 -9.35 -6.28 -19.63
N ALA A 3 -9.23 -5.59 -18.51
CA ALA A 3 -8.06 -5.62 -17.66
C ALA A 3 -8.40 -6.06 -16.22
N ILE A 4 -7.38 -6.38 -15.45
CA ILE A 4 -7.49 -6.69 -14.02
C ILE A 4 -6.74 -5.60 -13.26
N ILE A 5 -7.40 -5.00 -12.28
CA ILE A 5 -6.80 -4.03 -11.38
C ILE A 5 -6.76 -4.65 -9.98
N LEU A 6 -5.59 -4.64 -9.37
CA LEU A 6 -5.32 -5.25 -8.07
C LEU A 6 -5.02 -4.17 -7.03
N ASP A 7 -5.51 -4.34 -5.82
CA ASP A 7 -4.98 -3.66 -4.64
C ASP A 7 -3.70 -4.32 -4.17
N VAL A 8 -2.96 -3.70 -3.28
CA VAL A 8 -1.67 -4.21 -2.78
C VAL A 8 -1.81 -4.79 -1.38
N ASP A 9 -2.04 -3.94 -0.40
CA ASP A 9 -2.08 -4.34 1.01
C ASP A 9 -3.31 -5.19 1.32
N GLY A 10 -3.11 -6.31 2.03
CA GLY A 10 -4.19 -7.26 2.33
C GLY A 10 -4.65 -8.09 1.13
N THR A 11 -4.18 -7.78 -0.09
CA THR A 11 -4.56 -8.47 -1.33
C THR A 11 -3.40 -9.23 -1.95
N LEU A 12 -2.26 -8.58 -2.14
CA LEU A 12 -1.07 -9.17 -2.77
C LEU A 12 0.00 -9.55 -1.76
N TRP A 13 0.15 -8.77 -0.69
CA TRP A 13 1.07 -9.09 0.40
C TRP A 13 0.51 -8.68 1.77
N ASP A 14 1.11 -9.21 2.83
CA ASP A 14 0.85 -8.83 4.22
C ASP A 14 2.11 -8.19 4.82
N THR A 15 2.13 -6.88 4.90
CA THR A 15 3.22 -6.09 5.48
C THR A 15 2.95 -5.68 6.92
N THR A 16 1.79 -6.02 7.48
CA THR A 16 1.27 -5.46 8.73
C THR A 16 2.23 -5.62 9.92
N GLN A 17 2.95 -6.75 10.03
CA GLN A 17 3.91 -6.92 11.12
C GLN A 17 5.15 -6.05 10.94
N VAL A 18 5.72 -6.03 9.73
CA VAL A 18 6.91 -5.23 9.42
C VAL A 18 6.62 -3.73 9.60
N VAL A 19 5.46 -3.29 9.12
CA VAL A 19 5.01 -1.88 9.27
C VAL A 19 4.72 -1.55 10.73
N ALA A 20 4.12 -2.45 11.50
CA ALA A 20 3.90 -2.24 12.93
C ALA A 20 5.22 -2.01 13.69
N ASP A 21 6.23 -2.83 13.41
CA ASP A 21 7.55 -2.70 14.03
C ASP A 21 8.24 -1.40 13.61
N ALA A 22 8.14 -1.01 12.34
CA ALA A 22 8.67 0.23 11.81
C ALA A 22 8.01 1.47 12.44
N TRP A 23 6.69 1.50 12.50
CA TRP A 23 5.94 2.63 13.06
C TRP A 23 6.06 2.73 14.58
N MET A 24 6.20 1.60 15.29
CA MET A 24 6.57 1.60 16.72
C MET A 24 7.95 2.20 16.94
N HIS A 25 8.92 1.91 16.05
CA HIS A 25 10.25 2.51 16.11
C HIS A 25 10.18 4.02 15.89
N ALA A 26 9.49 4.48 14.84
CA ALA A 26 9.28 5.90 14.57
C ALA A 26 8.64 6.65 15.75
N ALA A 27 7.57 6.10 16.32
CA ALA A 27 6.91 6.69 17.49
C ALA A 27 7.82 6.76 18.71
N SER A 28 8.66 5.74 18.93
CA SER A 28 9.64 5.71 20.02
C SER A 28 10.73 6.77 19.84
N GLU A 29 11.28 6.91 18.63
CA GLU A 29 12.30 7.91 18.32
C GLU A 29 11.79 9.34 18.53
N LEU A 30 10.57 9.59 18.06
CA LEU A 30 9.91 10.89 18.21
C LEU A 30 9.33 11.11 19.62
N GLN A 31 9.48 10.13 20.52
CA GLN A 31 8.93 10.18 21.90
C GLN A 31 7.41 10.46 21.93
N ILE A 32 6.68 9.94 20.96
CA ILE A 32 5.22 10.09 20.89
C ILE A 32 4.56 9.14 21.90
N PRO A 33 3.77 9.65 22.84
CA PRO A 33 3.02 8.81 23.76
C PRO A 33 1.89 8.11 23.00
N LEU A 34 1.92 6.78 22.95
CA LEU A 34 0.86 5.97 22.35
C LEU A 34 -0.14 5.55 23.42
N GLN A 35 -1.43 5.77 23.18
CA GLN A 35 -2.49 5.24 24.05
C GLN A 35 -2.58 3.72 23.98
N LEU A 36 -2.38 3.17 22.79
CA LEU A 36 -2.32 1.74 22.52
C LEU A 36 -1.14 1.45 21.56
N PRO A 37 -0.46 0.31 21.72
CA PRO A 37 0.62 -0.05 20.81
C PRO A 37 0.11 -0.18 19.37
N ILE A 38 0.97 0.14 18.41
CA ILE A 38 0.72 -0.14 17.00
C ILE A 38 1.08 -1.62 16.78
N THR A 39 0.09 -2.43 16.48
CA THR A 39 0.24 -3.87 16.26
C THR A 39 -0.24 -4.25 14.86
N ALA A 40 0.21 -5.40 14.36
CA ALA A 40 -0.26 -5.92 13.07
C ALA A 40 -1.79 -6.01 13.00
N ASP A 41 -2.44 -6.50 14.06
CA ASP A 41 -3.92 -6.61 14.10
C ASP A 41 -4.62 -5.25 14.08
N ARG A 42 -4.00 -4.21 14.66
CA ARG A 42 -4.52 -2.85 14.59
C ARG A 42 -4.34 -2.28 13.19
N LEU A 43 -3.17 -2.47 12.57
CA LEU A 43 -2.91 -2.01 11.21
C LEU A 43 -3.80 -2.69 10.17
N LYS A 44 -4.16 -3.96 10.33
CA LYS A 44 -5.15 -4.65 9.48
C LYS A 44 -6.51 -3.96 9.44
N GLN A 45 -6.88 -3.21 10.46
CA GLN A 45 -8.14 -2.45 10.51
C GLN A 45 -8.00 -1.06 9.87
N GLU A 46 -6.77 -0.60 9.68
CA GLU A 46 -6.46 0.71 9.13
C GLU A 46 -6.07 0.66 7.64
N PHE A 47 -5.41 -0.39 7.21
CA PHE A 47 -4.94 -0.53 5.84
C PHE A 47 -6.07 -0.42 4.81
N GLY A 48 -5.76 0.20 3.68
CA GLY A 48 -6.74 0.56 2.66
C GLY A 48 -7.36 1.94 2.82
N LYS A 49 -7.25 2.57 4.01
CA LYS A 49 -7.64 3.97 4.22
C LYS A 49 -6.56 4.93 3.72
N PRO A 50 -6.90 6.20 3.44
CA PRO A 50 -5.90 7.26 3.23
C PRO A 50 -5.02 7.47 4.47
N MET A 51 -3.77 7.89 4.26
CA MET A 51 -2.78 8.04 5.33
C MET A 51 -3.17 9.06 6.41
N ASP A 52 -3.89 10.11 6.06
CA ASP A 52 -4.41 11.10 7.01
C ASP A 52 -5.48 10.53 7.96
N GLU A 53 -6.32 9.64 7.46
CA GLU A 53 -7.30 8.92 8.29
C GLU A 53 -6.61 7.92 9.23
N ILE A 54 -5.59 7.20 8.73
CA ILE A 54 -4.77 6.31 9.56
C ILE A 54 -4.07 7.11 10.66
N ALA A 55 -3.45 8.25 10.31
CA ALA A 55 -2.81 9.14 11.27
C ALA A 55 -3.77 9.62 12.37
N ALA A 56 -4.99 10.01 11.99
CA ALA A 56 -6.00 10.45 12.93
C ALA A 56 -6.46 9.33 13.88
N SER A 57 -6.53 8.11 13.39
CA SER A 57 -6.89 6.93 14.18
C SER A 57 -5.79 6.51 15.15
N LEU A 58 -4.53 6.51 14.71
CA LEU A 58 -3.39 6.05 15.50
C LEU A 58 -2.91 7.08 16.52
N PHE A 59 -2.99 8.37 16.16
CA PHE A 59 -2.45 9.49 16.93
C PHE A 59 -3.53 10.56 17.20
N PRO A 60 -4.66 10.23 17.86
CA PRO A 60 -5.79 11.14 18.02
C PRO A 60 -5.46 12.40 18.83
N GLU A 61 -4.48 12.32 19.75
CA GLU A 61 -4.10 13.42 20.62
C GLU A 61 -3.17 14.46 19.94
N LEU A 62 -2.61 14.12 18.78
CA LEU A 62 -1.72 15.02 18.06
C LEU A 62 -2.51 16.01 17.18
N SER A 63 -1.98 17.23 17.04
CA SER A 63 -2.44 18.19 16.04
C SER A 63 -2.18 17.67 14.63
N GLU A 64 -2.88 18.20 13.64
CA GLU A 64 -2.71 17.84 12.22
C GLU A 64 -1.24 17.96 11.78
N SER A 65 -0.57 19.07 12.11
CA SER A 65 0.83 19.27 11.75
C SER A 65 1.78 18.26 12.43
N GLN A 66 1.47 17.86 13.67
CA GLN A 66 2.25 16.82 14.35
C GLN A 66 1.99 15.44 13.72
N ARG A 67 0.76 15.12 13.34
CA ARG A 67 0.43 13.87 12.65
C ARG A 67 1.17 13.78 11.32
N THR A 68 1.24 14.87 10.54
CA THR A 68 2.00 14.90 9.28
C THR A 68 3.46 14.51 9.52
N LEU A 69 4.13 15.15 10.47
CA LEU A 69 5.53 14.85 10.79
C LEU A 69 5.73 13.40 11.25
N VAL A 70 4.85 12.90 12.13
CA VAL A 70 4.94 11.52 12.60
C VAL A 70 4.74 10.53 11.45
N MET A 71 3.78 10.79 10.57
CA MET A 71 3.53 9.90 9.43
C MET A 71 4.65 9.92 8.39
N GLU A 72 5.28 11.06 8.14
CA GLU A 72 6.48 11.14 7.31
C GLU A 72 7.58 10.23 7.89
N THR A 73 7.87 10.35 9.19
CA THR A 73 8.85 9.48 9.86
C THR A 73 8.44 8.00 9.84
N CYS A 74 7.15 7.70 10.03
CA CYS A 74 6.62 6.34 9.92
C CYS A 74 6.84 5.75 8.52
N CYS A 75 6.60 6.53 7.45
CA CYS A 75 6.82 6.10 6.07
C CYS A 75 8.31 5.87 5.77
N ASP A 76 9.21 6.73 6.28
CA ASP A 76 10.66 6.55 6.11
C ASP A 76 11.13 5.24 6.78
N TYR A 77 10.68 4.96 8.00
CA TYR A 77 10.98 3.69 8.68
C TYR A 77 10.33 2.48 8.01
N GLU A 78 9.11 2.62 7.52
CA GLU A 78 8.42 1.58 6.77
C GLU A 78 9.20 1.18 5.52
N GLU A 79 9.61 2.15 4.69
CA GLU A 79 10.43 1.90 3.52
C GLU A 79 11.72 1.18 3.90
N PHE A 80 12.45 1.69 4.90
CA PHE A 80 13.69 1.07 5.39
C PHE A 80 13.48 -0.37 5.86
N TYR A 81 12.44 -0.64 6.65
CA TYR A 81 12.15 -1.99 7.16
C TYR A 81 11.72 -2.94 6.05
N LEU A 82 10.86 -2.48 5.13
CA LEU A 82 10.42 -3.27 3.98
C LEU A 82 11.58 -3.57 3.02
N GLU A 83 12.46 -2.61 2.74
CA GLU A 83 13.65 -2.85 1.92
C GLU A 83 14.58 -3.91 2.51
N ASN A 84 14.78 -3.88 3.82
CA ASN A 84 15.76 -4.73 4.52
C ASN A 84 15.19 -6.06 5.01
N THR A 85 13.88 -6.28 5.01
CA THR A 85 13.32 -7.57 5.38
C THR A 85 13.68 -8.65 4.37
N THR A 86 14.02 -9.84 4.86
CA THR A 86 14.26 -11.05 4.06
C THR A 86 13.03 -11.97 4.02
N GLU A 87 11.96 -11.59 4.71
CA GLU A 87 10.73 -12.38 4.76
C GLU A 87 9.98 -12.30 3.42
N CYS A 88 9.33 -13.39 3.05
CA CYS A 88 8.41 -13.39 1.92
C CYS A 88 7.05 -12.86 2.40
N LEU A 89 6.73 -11.64 2.02
CA LEU A 89 5.48 -10.97 2.42
C LEU A 89 4.31 -11.26 1.48
N LEU A 90 4.55 -11.87 0.31
CA LEU A 90 3.49 -12.23 -0.63
C LEU A 90 2.54 -13.27 -0.03
N PHE A 91 1.25 -13.07 -0.25
CA PHE A 91 0.29 -14.15 -0.01
C PHE A 91 0.58 -15.36 -0.90
N PRO A 92 0.20 -16.59 -0.47
CA PRO A 92 0.41 -17.80 -1.26
C PRO A 92 -0.16 -17.68 -2.68
N GLN A 93 0.60 -18.12 -3.68
CA GLN A 93 0.23 -18.17 -5.10
C GLN A 93 0.01 -16.80 -5.79
N VAL A 94 0.26 -15.68 -5.15
CA VAL A 94 0.11 -14.33 -5.77
C VAL A 94 1.00 -14.21 -7.00
N LYS A 95 2.27 -14.56 -6.88
CA LYS A 95 3.24 -14.42 -7.99
C LYS A 95 2.84 -15.23 -9.21
N GLU A 96 2.52 -16.50 -9.02
CA GLU A 96 2.11 -17.42 -10.08
C GLU A 96 0.80 -16.95 -10.74
N THR A 97 -0.13 -16.45 -9.92
CA THR A 97 -1.42 -15.93 -10.40
C THR A 97 -1.22 -14.71 -11.28
N ILE A 98 -0.45 -13.71 -10.83
CA ILE A 98 -0.18 -12.49 -11.61
C ILE A 98 0.54 -12.83 -12.92
N LEU A 99 1.57 -13.68 -12.88
CA LEU A 99 2.29 -14.12 -14.08
C LEU A 99 1.37 -14.84 -15.08
N SER A 100 0.43 -15.63 -14.60
CA SER A 100 -0.57 -16.29 -15.47
C SER A 100 -1.59 -15.33 -16.06
N LEU A 101 -2.05 -14.35 -15.28
CA LEU A 101 -3.03 -13.36 -15.70
C LEU A 101 -2.41 -12.38 -16.73
N SER A 102 -1.18 -11.94 -16.53
CA SER A 102 -0.48 -10.99 -17.40
C SER A 102 -0.24 -11.52 -18.82
N GLN A 103 -0.24 -12.85 -18.99
CA GLN A 103 -0.17 -13.47 -20.33
C GLN A 103 -1.44 -13.29 -21.17
N LYS A 104 -2.57 -12.95 -20.53
CA LYS A 104 -3.89 -12.92 -21.20
C LYS A 104 -4.58 -11.57 -21.11
N HIS A 105 -4.25 -10.79 -20.08
CA HIS A 105 -4.89 -9.53 -19.75
C HIS A 105 -3.85 -8.52 -19.28
N PRO A 106 -4.04 -7.22 -19.55
CA PRO A 106 -3.33 -6.20 -18.81
C PRO A 106 -3.64 -6.35 -17.32
N VAL A 107 -2.60 -6.39 -16.51
CA VAL A 107 -2.69 -6.39 -15.04
C VAL A 107 -2.14 -5.08 -14.54
N CYS A 108 -2.94 -4.36 -13.77
CA CYS A 108 -2.58 -3.06 -13.23
C CYS A 108 -2.73 -3.06 -11.71
N ILE A 109 -2.12 -2.07 -11.05
CA ILE A 109 -2.23 -1.89 -9.61
C ILE A 109 -2.79 -0.51 -9.30
N VAL A 110 -3.73 -0.43 -8.34
CA VAL A 110 -4.18 0.84 -7.76
C VAL A 110 -4.30 0.68 -6.24
N SER A 111 -3.56 1.52 -5.50
CA SER A 111 -3.55 1.51 -4.04
C SER A 111 -3.71 2.91 -3.43
N ASN A 112 -4.07 2.98 -2.15
CA ASN A 112 -4.09 4.20 -1.36
C ASN A 112 -2.75 4.49 -0.66
N CYS A 113 -1.68 3.80 -1.02
CA CYS A 113 -0.35 3.95 -0.44
C CYS A 113 0.34 5.25 -0.85
N GLN A 114 1.48 5.52 -0.22
CA GLN A 114 2.40 6.60 -0.54
C GLN A 114 3.16 6.35 -1.85
N THR A 115 3.76 7.41 -2.38
CA THR A 115 4.67 7.34 -3.54
C THR A 115 5.85 6.39 -3.25
N GLY A 116 6.25 5.57 -4.22
CA GLY A 116 7.38 4.64 -4.10
C GLY A 116 7.00 3.25 -3.57
N TYR A 117 5.88 3.12 -2.88
CA TYR A 117 5.48 1.86 -2.24
C TYR A 117 5.16 0.73 -3.25
N ILE A 118 4.46 1.06 -4.35
CA ILE A 118 4.18 0.06 -5.40
C ILE A 118 5.46 -0.36 -6.10
N GLU A 119 6.36 0.57 -6.35
CA GLU A 119 7.68 0.30 -6.94
C GLU A 119 8.49 -0.67 -6.06
N LEU A 120 8.50 -0.45 -4.74
CA LEU A 120 9.13 -1.34 -3.78
C LEU A 120 8.49 -2.75 -3.79
N PHE A 121 7.15 -2.83 -3.79
CA PHE A 121 6.43 -4.08 -3.95
C PHE A 121 6.86 -4.83 -5.22
N LEU A 122 6.89 -4.14 -6.36
CA LEU A 122 7.25 -4.71 -7.66
C LEU A 122 8.70 -5.23 -7.67
N GLN A 123 9.63 -4.46 -7.10
CA GLN A 123 11.02 -4.84 -6.96
C GLN A 123 11.17 -6.10 -6.10
N LYS A 124 10.56 -6.11 -4.91
CA LYS A 124 10.68 -7.23 -3.96
C LYS A 124 9.99 -8.50 -4.44
N SER A 125 8.86 -8.38 -5.11
CA SER A 125 8.13 -9.51 -5.67
C SER A 125 8.72 -10.05 -6.97
N GLY A 126 9.50 -9.23 -7.68
CA GLY A 126 9.99 -9.51 -9.04
C GLY A 126 8.86 -9.59 -10.07
N LEU A 127 7.85 -8.74 -9.94
CA LEU A 127 6.67 -8.69 -10.79
C LEU A 127 6.63 -7.48 -11.73
N THR A 128 7.69 -6.68 -11.79
CA THR A 128 7.74 -5.44 -12.58
C THR A 128 7.30 -5.67 -14.03
N ASP A 129 7.81 -6.70 -14.69
CA ASP A 129 7.51 -7.00 -16.09
C ASP A 129 6.09 -7.57 -16.33
N ALA A 130 5.41 -7.99 -15.26
CA ALA A 130 4.06 -8.55 -15.32
C ALA A 130 2.96 -7.51 -15.14
N ILE A 131 3.32 -6.32 -14.62
CA ILE A 131 2.37 -5.22 -14.38
C ILE A 131 2.42 -4.24 -15.53
N THR A 132 1.25 -3.97 -16.13
CA THR A 132 1.13 -3.07 -17.28
C THR A 132 1.30 -1.61 -16.88
N ASP A 133 0.68 -1.21 -15.76
CA ASP A 133 0.72 0.16 -15.25
C ASP A 133 0.20 0.19 -13.80
N PHE A 134 0.48 1.26 -13.07
CA PHE A 134 0.00 1.42 -11.70
C PHE A 134 -0.23 2.89 -11.34
N GLU A 135 -1.03 3.10 -10.29
CA GLU A 135 -1.24 4.41 -9.71
C GLU A 135 -1.53 4.31 -8.21
N CYS A 136 -1.20 5.36 -7.47
CA CYS A 136 -1.50 5.43 -6.05
C CYS A 136 -1.92 6.82 -5.59
N PHE A 137 -2.51 6.88 -4.37
CA PHE A 137 -2.89 8.15 -3.74
C PHE A 137 -1.68 9.08 -3.59
N GLY A 138 -0.53 8.57 -3.18
CA GLY A 138 0.68 9.36 -2.98
C GLY A 138 1.15 10.10 -4.23
N ASN A 139 0.94 9.53 -5.41
CA ASN A 139 1.34 10.17 -6.67
C ASN A 139 0.38 11.28 -7.11
N THR A 140 -0.93 11.11 -6.86
CA THR A 140 -1.97 11.93 -7.50
C THR A 140 -2.77 12.76 -6.52
N GLY A 141 -2.86 12.37 -5.26
CA GLY A 141 -3.81 12.91 -4.28
C GLY A 141 -5.28 12.57 -4.57
N LEU A 142 -5.54 11.70 -5.54
CA LEU A 142 -6.88 11.30 -5.96
C LEU A 142 -7.37 10.06 -5.22
N SER A 143 -8.68 9.93 -5.08
CA SER A 143 -9.28 8.73 -4.53
C SER A 143 -8.96 7.48 -5.37
N LYS A 144 -9.04 6.29 -4.77
CA LYS A 144 -8.81 5.02 -5.46
C LYS A 144 -9.68 4.89 -6.73
N GLY A 145 -10.96 5.30 -6.67
CA GLY A 145 -11.85 5.26 -7.83
C GLY A 145 -11.46 6.23 -8.95
N GLU A 146 -10.91 7.40 -8.62
CA GLU A 146 -10.39 8.36 -9.60
C GLU A 146 -9.08 7.86 -10.22
N ASN A 147 -8.21 7.26 -9.43
CA ASN A 147 -6.97 6.64 -9.91
C ASN A 147 -7.27 5.45 -10.85
N ILE A 148 -8.30 4.65 -10.56
CA ILE A 148 -8.77 3.60 -11.49
C ILE A 148 -9.20 4.21 -12.83
N ARG A 149 -9.98 5.31 -12.82
CA ARG A 149 -10.41 5.96 -14.08
C ARG A 149 -9.22 6.54 -14.84
N LEU A 150 -8.32 7.23 -14.14
CA LEU A 150 -7.11 7.79 -14.74
C LEU A 150 -6.27 6.71 -15.43
N LEU A 151 -6.07 5.57 -14.78
CA LEU A 151 -5.34 4.43 -15.31
C LEU A 151 -6.07 3.79 -16.51
N MET A 152 -7.39 3.65 -16.43
CA MET A 152 -8.20 3.14 -17.54
C MET A 152 -8.08 4.04 -18.79
N GLU A 153 -8.13 5.36 -18.63
CA GLU A 153 -7.96 6.32 -19.73
C GLU A 153 -6.56 6.22 -20.32
N ARG A 154 -5.52 6.25 -19.48
CA ARG A 154 -4.10 6.20 -19.88
C ARG A 154 -3.76 4.90 -20.65
N CYS A 155 -4.29 3.79 -20.20
CA CYS A 155 -4.08 2.46 -20.81
C CYS A 155 -5.14 2.07 -21.87
N GLN A 156 -6.10 2.96 -22.19
CA GLN A 156 -7.20 2.70 -23.13
C GLN A 156 -8.02 1.45 -22.75
N ILE A 157 -8.23 1.24 -21.46
CA ILE A 157 -9.01 0.13 -20.89
C ILE A 157 -10.49 0.54 -20.83
N THR A 158 -11.38 -0.32 -21.30
CA THR A 158 -12.83 -0.04 -21.32
C THR A 158 -13.64 -0.88 -20.34
N ASP A 159 -13.05 -1.96 -19.80
CA ASP A 159 -13.71 -2.89 -18.89
C ASP A 159 -12.67 -3.44 -17.90
N VAL A 160 -12.95 -3.39 -16.61
CA VAL A 160 -12.04 -3.83 -15.57
C VAL A 160 -12.71 -4.77 -14.57
N LEU A 161 -11.92 -5.72 -14.07
CA LEU A 161 -12.20 -6.44 -12.84
C LEU A 161 -11.27 -5.89 -11.77
N TYR A 162 -11.83 -5.28 -10.74
CA TYR A 162 -11.08 -4.87 -9.55
C TYR A 162 -11.08 -5.99 -8.52
N VAL A 163 -9.92 -6.25 -7.90
CA VAL A 163 -9.74 -7.21 -6.81
C VAL A 163 -9.01 -6.50 -5.67
N GLY A 164 -9.60 -6.51 -4.50
CA GLY A 164 -9.08 -5.92 -3.27
C GLY A 164 -9.79 -6.50 -2.05
N ASP A 165 -9.23 -6.31 -0.87
CA ASP A 165 -9.75 -6.80 0.41
C ASP A 165 -10.70 -5.80 1.10
N THR A 166 -10.69 -4.53 0.68
CA THR A 166 -11.57 -3.47 1.19
C THR A 166 -12.70 -3.14 0.22
N GLN A 167 -13.86 -2.74 0.77
CA GLN A 167 -15.05 -2.32 0.00
C GLN A 167 -15.01 -0.83 -0.36
#